data_e99b2db59b4f9f0c9be218ccb8ce42b3
#
_entry.id   e99b2db59b4f9f0c9be218ccb8ce42b3
#
_cell.length_a   1.000
_cell.length_b   1.000
_cell.length_c   1.000
_cell.angle_alpha   90.00
_cell.angle_beta   90.00
_cell.angle_gamma   90.00
#
_symmetry.space_group_name_H-M   'P 1'
#
loop_
_entity.id
_entity.type
_entity.pdbx_description
1 polymer ?
#
loop_
_entity_poly.entity_id
_entity_poly.type
_entity_poly.pdbx_seq_one_letter_code
_entity_poly.pdbx_strand_id
1 'polypeptide(L)'
;SGFAKTGECNIAAEGAEGLDESYYGGDNDADSSGRMEYVVVKHTGAEVGNGDELNGISFGGVGSNTIIKNLQTYSTYDDGIEMFGGAVNFENFAAVYVRDDSIDIDEGYIGTITNALVIQASDDGNHCIEADGIGSYSSKTNAQIDDFIARGLNSAPTIKNLTCIISPNATGTHDPGAGWRLREGIEPTIHDSLVISSFIADADAADTD
;
A
#
# COMPACT_ATOMS: atom_id res chain seq x y z
N SER A 1 -12.00 -0.83 -8.08
CA SER A 1 -11.51 -2.02 -7.39
C SER A 1 -11.46 -3.22 -8.31
N GLY A 2 -10.39 -4.00 -8.23
CA GLY A 2 -10.18 -5.19 -9.04
C GLY A 2 -11.26 -6.26 -8.89
N PHE A 3 -12.05 -6.24 -7.84
CA PHE A 3 -12.96 -7.35 -7.55
C PHE A 3 -14.25 -7.34 -8.34
N ALA A 4 -14.83 -6.22 -8.59
CA ALA A 4 -16.07 -6.22 -9.30
C ALA A 4 -16.36 -4.83 -9.84
N LYS A 5 -15.90 -4.53 -11.01
CA LYS A 5 -16.44 -3.38 -11.76
C LYS A 5 -17.90 -3.63 -12.09
N THR A 6 -18.71 -3.82 -11.04
CA THR A 6 -20.14 -4.09 -11.12
C THR A 6 -21.00 -2.85 -10.94
N GLY A 7 -20.37 -1.71 -10.59
CA GLY A 7 -21.12 -0.49 -10.22
C GLY A 7 -21.66 -0.49 -8.78
N GLU A 8 -21.39 -1.52 -8.02
CA GLU A 8 -21.84 -1.66 -6.62
C GLU A 8 -20.66 -1.55 -5.66
N CYS A 9 -20.88 -0.97 -4.49
CA CYS A 9 -19.94 -1.02 -3.37
C CYS A 9 -20.15 -2.36 -2.66
N ASN A 10 -19.23 -3.29 -2.83
CA ASN A 10 -19.39 -4.67 -2.37
C ASN A 10 -18.18 -5.25 -1.65
N ILE A 11 -17.16 -4.44 -1.39
CA ILE A 11 -15.99 -4.81 -0.61
C ILE A 11 -16.06 -4.08 0.72
N ALA A 12 -15.96 -4.80 1.83
CA ALA A 12 -15.93 -4.18 3.16
C ALA A 12 -14.55 -3.56 3.42
N ALA A 13 -14.54 -2.43 4.09
CA ALA A 13 -13.29 -1.86 4.60
C ALA A 13 -12.76 -2.73 5.73
N GLU A 14 -11.46 -2.89 5.80
CA GLU A 14 -10.76 -3.64 6.83
C GLU A 14 -11.16 -3.19 8.24
N GLY A 15 -11.35 -4.13 9.15
CA GLY A 15 -11.78 -3.86 10.52
C GLY A 15 -13.20 -3.31 10.68
N ALA A 16 -13.99 -3.25 9.59
CA ALA A 16 -15.35 -2.70 9.60
C ALA A 16 -16.37 -3.63 8.90
N GLU A 17 -16.06 -4.89 8.76
CA GLU A 17 -16.92 -5.89 8.14
C GLU A 17 -18.26 -6.00 8.87
N GLY A 18 -19.33 -6.05 8.08
CA GLY A 18 -20.71 -6.16 8.60
C GLY A 18 -21.38 -4.84 8.97
N LEU A 19 -20.69 -3.71 8.78
CA LEU A 19 -21.33 -2.39 8.84
C LEU A 19 -21.77 -1.98 7.44
N ASP A 20 -23.04 -1.62 7.26
CA ASP A 20 -23.61 -1.28 5.94
C ASP A 20 -22.87 -0.10 5.25
N GLU A 21 -22.35 0.83 6.03
CA GLU A 21 -21.64 2.02 5.57
C GLU A 21 -20.14 1.80 5.27
N SER A 22 -19.61 0.62 5.54
CA SER A 22 -18.19 0.32 5.38
C SER A 22 -17.80 -0.20 4.00
N TYR A 23 -18.78 -0.41 3.12
CA TYR A 23 -18.53 -0.98 1.80
C TYR A 23 -18.06 0.07 0.80
N TYR A 24 -17.08 -0.30 -0.01
CA TYR A 24 -16.56 0.50 -1.10
C TYR A 24 -16.48 -0.30 -2.41
N GLY A 25 -16.14 0.35 -3.51
CA GLY A 25 -16.00 -0.24 -4.83
C GLY A 25 -16.66 0.61 -5.91
N GLY A 26 -17.01 -0.01 -7.02
CA GLY A 26 -17.63 0.64 -8.16
C GLY A 26 -16.91 0.34 -9.47
N ASP A 27 -17.35 0.99 -10.56
CA ASP A 27 -16.85 0.76 -11.92
C ASP A 27 -16.28 2.01 -12.61
N ASN A 28 -16.21 3.12 -11.88
CA ASN A 28 -15.72 4.40 -12.42
C ASN A 28 -14.32 4.73 -11.89
N ASP A 29 -13.29 4.29 -12.59
CA ASP A 29 -11.89 4.59 -12.23
C ASP A 29 -11.56 6.10 -12.28
N ALA A 30 -12.42 6.92 -12.88
CA ALA A 30 -12.27 8.38 -12.95
C ALA A 30 -13.14 9.13 -11.91
N ASP A 31 -13.64 8.45 -10.90
CA ASP A 31 -14.39 9.09 -9.83
C ASP A 31 -13.54 10.07 -9.03
N SER A 32 -14.20 10.98 -8.30
CA SER A 32 -13.55 11.95 -7.42
C SER A 32 -14.15 11.86 -6.01
N SER A 33 -13.35 11.46 -5.06
CA SER A 33 -13.66 11.51 -3.64
C SER A 33 -13.24 12.84 -2.98
N GLY A 34 -12.79 13.81 -3.79
CA GLY A 34 -12.46 15.15 -3.29
C GLY A 34 -10.98 15.52 -3.40
N ARG A 35 -10.48 16.25 -2.40
CA ARG A 35 -9.14 16.84 -2.45
C ARG A 35 -8.47 16.86 -1.09
N MET A 36 -7.22 16.44 -1.06
CA MET A 36 -6.35 16.48 0.12
C MET A 36 -5.00 17.09 -0.29
N GLU A 37 -4.67 18.25 0.25
CA GLU A 37 -3.41 18.95 -0.05
C GLU A 37 -2.79 19.56 1.21
N TYR A 38 -1.48 19.42 1.36
CA TYR A 38 -0.72 19.90 2.51
C TYR A 38 -1.24 19.35 3.84
N VAL A 39 -1.47 18.05 3.86
CA VAL A 39 -2.01 17.34 5.04
C VAL A 39 -0.93 16.49 5.67
N VAL A 40 -0.87 16.50 6.99
CA VAL A 40 -0.05 15.61 7.79
C VAL A 40 -0.96 14.78 8.69
N VAL A 41 -0.90 13.46 8.54
CA VAL A 41 -1.61 12.50 9.39
C VAL A 41 -0.60 11.86 10.34
N LYS A 42 -0.88 11.88 11.62
CA LYS A 42 0.08 11.46 12.65
C LYS A 42 -0.56 10.59 13.72
N HIS A 43 0.15 9.52 14.10
CA HIS A 43 -0.21 8.67 15.23
C HIS A 43 -1.62 8.09 15.12
N THR A 44 -2.01 7.77 13.91
CA THR A 44 -3.27 7.10 13.56
C THR A 44 -3.06 5.60 13.44
N GLY A 45 -4.16 4.89 13.30
CA GLY A 45 -4.17 3.44 13.25
C GLY A 45 -4.27 2.81 14.64
N ALA A 46 -4.71 1.58 14.68
CA ALA A 46 -4.80 0.78 15.89
C ALA A 46 -5.17 -0.66 15.53
N GLU A 47 -4.76 -1.62 16.35
CA GLU A 47 -5.37 -2.94 16.33
C GLU A 47 -6.82 -2.87 16.81
N VAL A 48 -7.76 -3.32 15.98
CA VAL A 48 -9.20 -3.29 16.30
C VAL A 48 -9.75 -4.65 16.72
N GLY A 49 -8.93 -5.66 16.66
CA GLY A 49 -9.19 -7.01 17.16
C GLY A 49 -9.08 -8.09 16.10
N ASN A 50 -8.81 -9.32 16.51
CA ASN A 50 -8.65 -10.51 15.67
C ASN A 50 -7.51 -10.43 14.62
N GLY A 51 -6.57 -9.52 14.78
CA GLY A 51 -5.48 -9.28 13.82
C GLY A 51 -5.85 -8.31 12.71
N ASP A 52 -7.01 -7.65 12.79
CA ASP A 52 -7.35 -6.53 11.93
C ASP A 52 -6.74 -5.25 12.49
N GLU A 53 -6.06 -4.50 11.66
CA GLU A 53 -5.34 -3.28 12.02
C GLU A 53 -5.82 -2.13 11.14
N LEU A 54 -5.77 -0.93 11.69
CA LEU A 54 -6.15 0.29 10.98
C LEU A 54 -4.91 1.06 10.55
N ASN A 55 -4.88 1.45 9.32
CA ASN A 55 -3.81 2.19 8.66
C ASN A 55 -3.71 3.66 9.08
N GLY A 56 -2.68 4.31 8.62
CA GLY A 56 -2.57 5.75 8.60
C GLY A 56 -3.71 6.37 7.80
N ILE A 57 -3.85 5.96 6.55
CA ILE A 57 -4.97 6.31 5.67
C ILE A 57 -5.26 5.13 4.72
N SER A 58 -6.49 4.64 4.72
CA SER A 58 -6.98 3.64 3.76
C SER A 58 -7.73 4.32 2.60
N PHE A 59 -7.41 3.92 1.36
CA PHE A 59 -8.02 4.42 0.12
C PHE A 59 -8.82 3.31 -0.56
N GLY A 60 -10.09 3.17 -0.22
CA GLY A 60 -10.98 2.13 -0.76
C GLY A 60 -11.54 2.49 -2.13
N GLY A 61 -10.99 1.95 -3.21
CA GLY A 61 -11.49 2.13 -4.57
C GLY A 61 -11.51 3.57 -5.09
N VAL A 62 -10.63 4.43 -4.58
CA VAL A 62 -10.64 5.88 -4.88
C VAL A 62 -10.20 6.14 -6.31
N GLY A 63 -10.97 6.94 -7.04
CA GLY A 63 -10.76 7.22 -8.47
C GLY A 63 -9.73 8.31 -8.77
N SER A 64 -9.29 8.34 -10.03
CA SER A 64 -8.16 9.16 -10.50
C SER A 64 -8.41 10.67 -10.54
N ASN A 65 -9.65 11.13 -10.47
CA ASN A 65 -9.96 12.55 -10.36
C ASN A 65 -9.90 13.09 -8.93
N THR A 66 -9.62 12.21 -7.94
CA THR A 66 -9.29 12.62 -6.59
C THR A 66 -7.90 13.24 -6.56
N ILE A 67 -7.75 14.36 -5.87
CA ILE A 67 -6.50 15.11 -5.82
C ILE A 67 -5.81 14.87 -4.47
N ILE A 68 -4.65 14.20 -4.49
CA ILE A 68 -3.80 14.01 -3.32
C ILE A 68 -2.42 14.59 -3.60
N LYS A 69 -2.08 15.68 -2.89
CA LYS A 69 -0.79 16.37 -3.06
C LYS A 69 -0.18 16.79 -1.73
N ASN A 70 1.13 16.67 -1.63
CA ASN A 70 1.87 17.09 -0.45
C ASN A 70 1.28 16.47 0.83
N LEU A 71 1.12 15.15 0.81
CA LEU A 71 0.62 14.35 1.92
C LEU A 71 1.79 13.76 2.70
N GLN A 72 1.68 13.76 4.02
CA GLN A 72 2.60 13.05 4.89
C GLN A 72 1.84 12.17 5.87
N THR A 73 2.30 10.93 6.04
CA THR A 73 1.98 10.07 7.18
C THR A 73 3.18 9.99 8.12
N TYR A 74 2.93 9.98 9.41
CA TYR A 74 3.99 10.01 10.42
C TYR A 74 3.65 9.12 11.61
N SER A 75 4.49 8.12 11.88
CA SER A 75 4.38 7.23 13.04
C SER A 75 2.96 6.68 13.21
N THR A 76 2.46 6.05 12.16
CA THR A 76 1.19 5.31 12.12
C THR A 76 1.35 3.97 12.82
N TYR A 77 0.27 3.39 13.28
CA TYR A 77 0.31 2.11 14.00
C TYR A 77 0.54 0.93 13.06
N ASP A 78 -0.12 0.96 11.95
CA ASP A 78 -0.05 0.04 10.84
C ASP A 78 0.50 0.81 9.62
N ASP A 79 0.05 0.53 8.40
CA ASP A 79 0.57 1.15 7.20
C ASP A 79 0.53 2.68 7.18
N GLY A 80 1.39 3.28 6.38
CA GLY A 80 1.36 4.70 6.11
C GLY A 80 0.14 5.09 5.27
N ILE A 81 0.06 4.53 4.09
CA ILE A 81 -1.11 4.57 3.19
C ILE A 81 -1.33 3.18 2.61
N GLU A 82 -2.59 2.76 2.55
CA GLU A 82 -2.97 1.53 1.87
C GLU A 82 -4.03 1.79 0.82
N MET A 83 -3.83 1.22 -0.36
CA MET A 83 -4.73 1.32 -1.51
C MET A 83 -5.41 -0.01 -1.77
N PHE A 84 -6.65 -0.11 -1.38
CA PHE A 84 -7.55 -1.22 -1.72
C PHE A 84 -8.17 -0.98 -3.10
N GLY A 85 -7.41 -1.24 -4.16
CA GLY A 85 -7.82 -0.95 -5.53
C GLY A 85 -7.90 0.53 -5.88
N GLY A 86 -8.64 0.83 -6.95
CA GLY A 86 -8.83 2.21 -7.43
C GLY A 86 -7.68 2.72 -8.30
N ALA A 87 -7.70 4.04 -8.55
CA ALA A 87 -6.82 4.70 -9.50
C ALA A 87 -6.32 6.07 -8.99
N VAL A 88 -6.43 6.36 -7.71
CA VAL A 88 -6.00 7.63 -7.14
C VAL A 88 -4.50 7.88 -7.37
N ASN A 89 -4.14 9.12 -7.64
CA ASN A 89 -2.75 9.51 -7.86
C ASN A 89 -2.23 10.35 -6.70
N PHE A 90 -0.97 10.10 -6.34
CA PHE A 90 -0.25 10.84 -5.31
C PHE A 90 0.86 11.66 -5.94
N GLU A 91 0.96 12.94 -5.54
CA GLU A 91 2.06 13.82 -5.90
C GLU A 91 2.71 14.40 -4.64
N ASN A 92 3.99 14.15 -4.43
CA ASN A 92 4.76 14.52 -3.25
C ASN A 92 4.20 13.86 -1.96
N PHE A 93 4.49 12.60 -1.78
CA PHE A 93 4.13 11.82 -0.59
C PHE A 93 5.35 11.62 0.30
N ALA A 94 5.15 11.64 1.61
CA ALA A 94 6.17 11.25 2.58
C ALA A 94 5.59 10.32 3.65
N ALA A 95 6.21 9.15 3.83
CA ALA A 95 5.95 8.26 4.95
C ALA A 95 7.16 8.25 5.88
N VAL A 96 6.96 8.61 7.13
CA VAL A 96 8.04 8.77 8.09
C VAL A 96 7.74 8.02 9.38
N TYR A 97 8.58 7.06 9.72
CA TYR A 97 8.49 6.24 10.93
C TYR A 97 7.16 5.50 11.05
N VAL A 98 6.66 4.99 9.95
CA VAL A 98 5.52 4.07 9.89
C VAL A 98 5.93 2.74 10.50
N ARG A 99 5.02 2.08 11.24
CA ARG A 99 5.38 0.86 11.98
C ARG A 99 5.29 -0.40 11.15
N ASP A 100 4.42 -0.44 10.16
CA ASP A 100 4.37 -1.53 9.20
C ASP A 100 4.77 -1.03 7.81
N ASP A 101 4.02 -1.23 6.79
CA ASP A 101 4.37 -0.85 5.43
C ASP A 101 4.16 0.63 5.15
N SER A 102 5.15 1.28 4.55
CA SER A 102 5.03 2.72 4.30
C SER A 102 4.04 3.03 3.19
N ILE A 103 3.97 2.15 2.20
CA ILE A 103 3.03 2.17 1.07
C ILE A 103 2.57 0.73 0.86
N ASP A 104 1.30 0.45 1.11
CA ASP A 104 0.69 -0.84 0.77
C ASP A 104 -0.29 -0.71 -0.40
N ILE A 105 -0.25 -1.70 -1.28
CA ILE A 105 -1.02 -1.73 -2.53
C ILE A 105 -1.69 -3.08 -2.67
N ASP A 106 -3.03 -3.06 -2.74
CA ASP A 106 -3.81 -4.28 -2.88
C ASP A 106 -5.00 -4.08 -3.84
N GLU A 107 -5.73 -5.16 -4.07
CA GLU A 107 -7.07 -5.20 -4.69
C GLU A 107 -7.17 -4.55 -6.09
N GLY A 108 -6.10 -4.59 -6.89
CA GLY A 108 -6.12 -4.08 -8.26
C GLY A 108 -5.94 -2.57 -8.38
N TYR A 109 -5.11 -1.96 -7.57
CA TYR A 109 -4.74 -0.55 -7.68
C TYR A 109 -3.95 -0.26 -8.97
N ILE A 110 -4.34 0.80 -9.70
CA ILE A 110 -3.74 1.19 -10.99
C ILE A 110 -3.28 2.66 -11.04
N GLY A 111 -3.19 3.32 -9.90
CA GLY A 111 -2.80 4.72 -9.81
C GLY A 111 -1.29 4.96 -9.96
N THR A 112 -0.91 6.23 -9.85
CA THR A 112 0.48 6.68 -9.92
C THR A 112 0.91 7.36 -8.63
N ILE A 113 2.08 6.99 -8.11
CA ILE A 113 2.75 7.65 -6.99
C ILE A 113 3.98 8.35 -7.54
N THR A 114 4.04 9.67 -7.41
CA THR A 114 5.14 10.50 -7.93
C THR A 114 5.79 11.31 -6.82
N ASN A 115 7.10 11.33 -6.76
CA ASN A 115 7.89 12.03 -5.75
C ASN A 115 7.56 11.54 -4.35
N ALA A 116 7.95 10.34 -4.00
CA ALA A 116 7.74 9.78 -2.67
C ALA A 116 9.05 9.68 -1.88
N LEU A 117 8.97 9.95 -0.58
CA LEU A 117 10.05 9.76 0.37
C LEU A 117 9.55 8.88 1.51
N VAL A 118 10.24 7.76 1.70
CA VAL A 118 10.02 6.87 2.84
C VAL A 118 11.25 6.89 3.74
N ILE A 119 11.03 7.09 5.03
CA ILE A 119 12.06 6.99 6.06
C ILE A 119 11.52 6.09 7.17
N GLN A 120 12.05 4.88 7.26
CA GLN A 120 11.72 3.97 8.34
C GLN A 120 12.45 4.34 9.64
N ALA A 121 11.88 3.97 10.77
CA ALA A 121 12.50 4.14 12.07
C ALA A 121 13.73 3.23 12.20
N SER A 122 14.59 3.50 13.17
CA SER A 122 15.80 2.68 13.39
C SER A 122 15.52 1.31 14.00
N ASP A 123 14.34 1.11 14.52
CA ASP A 123 13.93 -0.03 15.35
C ASP A 123 12.54 -0.58 15.01
N ASP A 124 11.88 -0.03 13.99
CA ASP A 124 10.56 -0.47 13.55
C ASP A 124 10.36 -0.15 12.06
N GLY A 125 9.34 -0.75 11.45
CA GLY A 125 9.03 -0.62 10.03
C GLY A 125 9.22 -1.94 9.29
N ASN A 126 8.28 -2.29 8.42
CA ASN A 126 8.33 -3.50 7.60
C ASN A 126 8.84 -3.15 6.19
N HIS A 127 8.01 -2.98 5.19
CA HIS A 127 8.47 -2.66 3.85
C HIS A 127 8.36 -1.15 3.53
N CYS A 128 9.16 -0.70 2.59
CA CYS A 128 8.93 0.60 1.96
C CYS A 128 7.70 0.54 1.05
N ILE A 129 7.57 -0.57 0.33
CA ILE A 129 6.40 -0.94 -0.45
C ILE A 129 6.12 -2.41 -0.20
N GLU A 130 4.94 -2.75 0.30
CA GLU A 130 4.29 -4.02 0.07
C GLU A 130 3.29 -3.86 -1.07
N ALA A 131 3.19 -4.83 -1.98
CA ALA A 131 2.26 -4.70 -3.10
C ALA A 131 1.79 -6.05 -3.61
N ASP A 132 0.48 -6.24 -3.51
CA ASP A 132 -0.23 -7.42 -3.93
C ASP A 132 -1.06 -7.15 -5.19
N GLY A 133 -0.98 -8.09 -6.12
CA GLY A 133 -1.66 -7.94 -7.40
C GLY A 133 -3.13 -8.25 -7.34
N ILE A 134 -3.48 -9.36 -6.70
CA ILE A 134 -4.83 -9.91 -6.71
C ILE A 134 -5.24 -10.30 -5.31
N GLY A 135 -6.21 -9.60 -4.75
CA GLY A 135 -6.71 -9.89 -3.41
C GLY A 135 -7.16 -11.34 -3.22
N SER A 136 -6.90 -11.86 -2.04
CA SER A 136 -7.16 -13.27 -1.70
C SER A 136 -6.55 -14.28 -2.69
N TYR A 137 -5.37 -13.98 -3.21
CA TYR A 137 -4.69 -14.78 -4.23
C TYR A 137 -4.58 -16.27 -3.86
N SER A 138 -4.20 -16.55 -2.62
CA SER A 138 -4.00 -17.93 -2.15
C SER A 138 -5.28 -18.80 -2.15
N SER A 139 -6.45 -18.16 -2.17
CA SER A 139 -7.74 -18.85 -2.22
C SER A 139 -8.22 -19.13 -3.65
N LYS A 140 -7.53 -18.62 -4.67
CA LYS A 140 -7.92 -18.71 -6.07
C LYS A 140 -7.25 -19.88 -6.79
N THR A 141 -7.97 -20.43 -7.75
CA THR A 141 -7.39 -21.38 -8.72
C THR A 141 -6.58 -20.65 -9.78
N ASN A 142 -5.63 -21.32 -10.42
CA ASN A 142 -4.85 -20.75 -11.53
C ASN A 142 -5.75 -20.16 -12.63
N ALA A 143 -6.86 -20.82 -12.96
CA ALA A 143 -7.78 -20.31 -13.98
C ALA A 143 -8.48 -19.01 -13.57
N GLN A 144 -8.74 -18.82 -12.29
CA GLN A 144 -9.26 -17.55 -11.78
C GLN A 144 -8.21 -16.46 -11.79
N ILE A 145 -6.97 -16.77 -11.43
CA ILE A 145 -5.84 -15.85 -11.50
C ILE A 145 -5.62 -15.39 -12.94
N ASP A 146 -5.57 -16.33 -13.90
CA ASP A 146 -5.42 -16.03 -15.33
C ASP A 146 -6.57 -15.14 -15.84
N ASP A 147 -7.81 -15.36 -15.39
CA ASP A 147 -8.96 -14.51 -15.74
C ASP A 147 -8.83 -13.09 -15.16
N PHE A 148 -8.38 -12.96 -13.92
CA PHE A 148 -8.14 -11.66 -13.30
C PHE A 148 -7.10 -10.84 -14.08
N ILE A 149 -5.96 -11.45 -14.40
CA ILE A 149 -4.89 -10.83 -15.19
C ILE A 149 -5.38 -10.46 -16.60
N ALA A 150 -6.07 -11.38 -17.28
CA ALA A 150 -6.60 -11.16 -18.63
C ALA A 150 -7.62 -10.01 -18.68
N ARG A 151 -8.29 -9.73 -17.58
CA ARG A 151 -9.25 -8.61 -17.43
C ARG A 151 -8.63 -7.34 -16.90
N GLY A 152 -7.33 -7.32 -16.59
CA GLY A 152 -6.64 -6.19 -16.00
C GLY A 152 -7.17 -5.81 -14.62
N LEU A 153 -7.48 -6.81 -13.79
CA LEU A 153 -8.00 -6.63 -12.43
C LEU A 153 -6.92 -6.81 -11.36
N ASN A 154 -5.70 -7.13 -11.76
CA ASN A 154 -4.54 -7.13 -10.90
C ASN A 154 -3.99 -5.72 -10.71
N SER A 155 -3.30 -5.50 -9.60
CA SER A 155 -2.63 -4.21 -9.35
C SER A 155 -1.55 -3.95 -10.40
N ALA A 156 -1.54 -2.74 -10.95
CA ALA A 156 -0.57 -2.28 -11.95
C ALA A 156 -0.15 -0.82 -11.68
N PRO A 157 0.41 -0.52 -10.50
CA PRO A 157 0.80 0.82 -10.12
C PRO A 157 1.96 1.37 -10.97
N THR A 158 2.02 2.69 -11.08
CA THR A 158 3.22 3.37 -11.57
C THR A 158 3.85 4.17 -10.45
N ILE A 159 5.10 3.88 -10.12
CA ILE A 159 5.85 4.54 -9.04
C ILE A 159 7.06 5.25 -9.65
N LYS A 160 7.17 6.56 -9.39
CA LYS A 160 8.20 7.42 -9.97
C LYS A 160 8.90 8.25 -8.91
N ASN A 161 10.22 8.30 -8.99
CA ASN A 161 11.02 9.15 -8.13
C ASN A 161 10.74 8.89 -6.65
N LEU A 162 10.85 7.63 -6.25
CA LEU A 162 10.75 7.18 -4.87
C LEU A 162 12.15 7.08 -4.25
N THR A 163 12.31 7.60 -3.06
CA THR A 163 13.47 7.34 -2.22
C THR A 163 13.02 6.62 -0.96
N CYS A 164 13.53 5.41 -0.76
CA CYS A 164 13.33 4.61 0.44
C CYS A 164 14.61 4.60 1.27
N ILE A 165 14.52 5.00 2.52
CA ILE A 165 15.57 4.83 3.52
C ILE A 165 15.05 3.81 4.53
N ILE A 166 15.48 2.56 4.36
CA ILE A 166 15.00 1.44 5.16
C ILE A 166 15.73 1.32 6.49
N SER A 167 15.07 0.73 7.47
CA SER A 167 15.59 0.54 8.82
C SER A 167 16.92 -0.23 8.82
N PRO A 168 17.90 0.15 9.64
CA PRO A 168 19.11 -0.62 9.81
C PRO A 168 18.91 -1.89 10.63
N ASN A 169 17.81 -2.03 11.34
CA ASN A 169 17.51 -3.15 12.21
C ASN A 169 16.22 -3.85 11.76
N ALA A 170 16.34 -5.07 11.31
CA ALA A 170 15.23 -5.95 10.99
C ALA A 170 14.56 -6.55 12.23
N THR A 171 14.46 -5.83 13.33
CA THR A 171 14.04 -6.36 14.64
C THR A 171 12.81 -5.69 15.21
N GLY A 172 11.96 -5.11 14.38
CA GLY A 172 10.64 -4.64 14.80
C GLY A 172 9.73 -5.79 15.24
N THR A 173 8.53 -5.48 15.61
CA THR A 173 7.48 -6.47 15.93
C THR A 173 7.00 -7.20 14.68
N HIS A 174 7.31 -6.69 13.51
CA HIS A 174 6.98 -7.23 12.20
C HIS A 174 8.15 -8.03 11.59
N ASP A 175 7.89 -8.73 10.51
CA ASP A 175 8.90 -9.49 9.77
C ASP A 175 10.07 -8.59 9.32
N PRO A 176 11.27 -9.16 9.08
CA PRO A 176 12.42 -8.39 8.62
C PRO A 176 12.06 -7.49 7.44
N GLY A 177 12.28 -6.19 7.59
CA GLY A 177 11.92 -5.20 6.60
C GLY A 177 12.70 -5.37 5.30
N ALA A 178 12.03 -5.21 4.19
CA ALA A 178 12.63 -5.15 2.87
C ALA A 178 12.32 -3.79 2.21
N GLY A 179 13.03 -3.48 1.15
CA GLY A 179 12.73 -2.28 0.38
C GLY A 179 11.37 -2.42 -0.31
N TRP A 180 11.24 -3.45 -1.14
CA TRP A 180 10.01 -3.70 -1.90
C TRP A 180 9.65 -5.19 -1.84
N ARG A 181 8.41 -5.47 -1.50
CA ARG A 181 7.80 -6.79 -1.55
C ARG A 181 6.70 -6.77 -2.61
N LEU A 182 6.94 -7.44 -3.73
CA LEU A 182 6.06 -7.44 -4.89
C LEU A 182 5.60 -8.87 -5.16
N ARG A 183 4.31 -9.16 -5.04
CA ARG A 183 3.78 -10.52 -5.11
C ARG A 183 2.39 -10.62 -5.74
N GLU A 184 1.84 -11.81 -5.81
CA GLU A 184 0.43 -12.12 -6.11
C GLU A 184 -0.07 -11.58 -7.46
N GLY A 185 0.78 -11.62 -8.49
CA GLY A 185 0.40 -11.23 -9.84
C GLY A 185 0.39 -9.73 -10.11
N ILE A 186 1.10 -8.95 -9.29
CA ILE A 186 1.27 -7.51 -9.55
C ILE A 186 2.08 -7.24 -10.83
N GLU A 187 1.76 -6.17 -11.54
CA GLU A 187 2.47 -5.67 -12.73
C GLU A 187 2.94 -4.22 -12.54
N PRO A 188 3.88 -3.94 -11.65
CA PRO A 188 4.26 -2.58 -11.32
C PRO A 188 5.21 -1.99 -12.39
N THR A 189 5.10 -0.68 -12.59
CA THR A 189 6.11 0.12 -13.30
C THR A 189 6.84 1.02 -12.31
N ILE A 190 8.10 0.70 -12.00
CA ILE A 190 8.90 1.46 -11.03
C ILE A 190 10.12 2.03 -11.75
N HIS A 191 10.31 3.34 -11.70
CA HIS A 191 11.49 3.97 -12.32
C HIS A 191 11.95 5.22 -11.56
N ASP A 192 13.19 5.62 -11.80
CA ASP A 192 13.85 6.75 -11.16
C ASP A 192 13.81 6.67 -9.62
N SER A 193 13.92 5.45 -9.09
CA SER A 193 13.71 5.18 -7.66
C SER A 193 14.97 4.61 -7.00
N LEU A 194 15.11 4.84 -5.71
CA LEU A 194 16.29 4.51 -4.93
C LEU A 194 15.89 3.86 -3.60
N VAL A 195 16.47 2.70 -3.31
CA VAL A 195 16.39 2.07 -1.99
C VAL A 195 17.77 2.18 -1.33
N ILE A 196 17.81 2.79 -0.15
CA ILE A 196 18.99 2.93 0.66
C ILE A 196 18.84 2.04 1.88
N SER A 197 19.63 0.97 1.96
CA SER A 197 19.79 0.21 3.18
C SER A 197 20.92 0.81 3.99
N SER A 198 20.63 1.18 5.23
CA SER A 198 21.68 1.56 6.19
C SER A 198 22.28 0.36 6.91
N PHE A 199 21.93 -0.87 6.51
CA PHE A 199 22.62 -2.06 6.98
C PHE A 199 24.11 -1.98 6.66
N ILE A 200 24.90 -1.89 7.70
CA ILE A 200 26.26 -2.44 7.63
C ILE A 200 26.02 -3.93 7.92
N ALA A 201 26.07 -4.75 6.90
CA ALA A 201 26.07 -6.20 7.10
C ALA A 201 27.19 -6.50 8.10
N ASP A 202 26.85 -7.09 9.23
CA ASP A 202 27.87 -7.64 10.11
C ASP A 202 28.60 -8.68 9.25
N ALA A 203 29.90 -8.50 9.07
CA ALA A 203 30.68 -9.37 8.18
C ALA A 203 30.68 -10.84 8.64
N ASP A 204 30.15 -11.09 9.84
CA ASP A 204 30.01 -12.41 10.45
C ASP A 204 28.57 -12.95 10.44
N ALA A 205 27.59 -12.15 10.02
CA ALA A 205 26.24 -12.65 9.81
C ALA A 205 26.23 -13.45 8.50
N ALA A 206 26.23 -14.75 8.60
CA ALA A 206 25.97 -15.62 7.46
C ALA A 206 24.60 -15.24 6.94
N ASP A 207 24.56 -14.66 5.76
CA ASP A 207 23.35 -14.43 5.00
C ASP A 207 22.67 -15.78 4.81
N THR A 208 21.54 -15.98 5.47
CA THR A 208 20.81 -17.25 5.48
C THR A 208 19.56 -17.19 4.62
N ASP A 209 19.46 -16.20 3.73
CA ASP A 209 18.39 -16.14 2.74
C ASP A 209 18.66 -17.02 1.52
#